data_8e1b72d970a6076e3a239e264b9e3553
#
_entry.id   8e1b72d970a6076e3a239e264b9e3553
#
_cell.length_a   1.000
_cell.length_b   1.000
_cell.length_c   1.000
_cell.angle_alpha   90.00
_cell.angle_beta   90.00
_cell.angle_gamma   90.00
#
_symmetry.space_group_name_H-M   'P 1'
#
loop_
_entity.id
_entity.type
_entity.pdbx_description
1 polymer ?
#
loop_
_entity_poly.entity_id
_entity_poly.type
_entity_poly.pdbx_seq_one_letter_code
_entity_poly.pdbx_strand_id
1 'polypeptide(L)'
;MDDLTDRREHLRLASSRPLSLINGGHQGDTPDDPFTDRTPRPAFTSIGVRVTGDRVEATAILALHGHILTGGCIGDAADRASIVASATLSALTPLLDFEVTVDSALIVDATGHDVALSILRTGDDHTGSGLLVGSALVRGDVEDALARSVLSALNRRLGH
;
A
#
# COMPACT_ATOMS: atom_id res chain seq x y z
N MET A 1 -13.59 -49.45 32.82
CA MET A 1 -13.93 -50.64 32.07
C MET A 1 -15.07 -50.17 31.24
N ASP A 2 -14.77 -50.10 29.95
CA ASP A 2 -15.77 -49.89 28.89
C ASP A 2 -16.47 -48.54 28.86
N ASP A 3 -16.03 -47.73 27.97
CA ASP A 3 -16.89 -47.11 26.94
C ASP A 3 -16.19 -45.89 26.29
N LEU A 4 -15.27 -46.14 25.40
CA LEU A 4 -14.63 -45.14 24.58
C LEU A 4 -14.57 -45.58 23.12
N THR A 5 -15.65 -46.16 22.60
CA THR A 5 -15.69 -46.66 21.23
C THR A 5 -16.99 -46.31 20.50
N ASP A 6 -17.44 -45.05 20.58
CA ASP A 6 -18.58 -44.66 19.74
C ASP A 6 -18.64 -43.16 19.46
N ARG A 7 -17.66 -42.64 18.74
CA ARG A 7 -17.71 -41.27 18.19
C ARG A 7 -16.98 -41.10 16.83
N ARG A 8 -16.96 -42.15 16.00
CA ARG A 8 -16.34 -42.07 14.67
C ARG A 8 -17.22 -42.49 13.49
N GLU A 9 -18.51 -42.35 13.56
CA GLU A 9 -19.40 -42.76 12.44
C GLU A 9 -20.46 -41.78 11.96
N HIS A 10 -20.26 -40.48 12.05
CA HIS A 10 -21.21 -39.53 11.44
C HIS A 10 -20.59 -38.52 10.45
N LEU A 11 -19.57 -38.93 9.72
CA LEU A 11 -19.03 -38.10 8.62
C LEU A 11 -18.93 -38.88 7.31
N ARG A 12 -20.04 -39.48 6.88
CA ARG A 12 -20.19 -39.92 5.48
C ARG A 12 -21.62 -39.67 5.07
N LEU A 13 -21.74 -38.89 4.01
CA LEU A 13 -22.90 -38.68 3.12
C LEU A 13 -23.25 -37.19 2.98
N ALA A 14 -22.38 -36.45 2.32
CA ALA A 14 -22.82 -35.30 1.55
C ALA A 14 -22.71 -35.65 0.08
N SER A 15 -23.84 -35.96 -0.44
CA SER A 15 -24.22 -36.36 -1.79
C SER A 15 -23.69 -35.41 -2.85
N SER A 16 -23.00 -35.97 -3.83
CA SER A 16 -22.70 -35.36 -5.13
C SER A 16 -24.01 -35.09 -5.87
N ARG A 17 -24.34 -33.84 -6.05
CA ARG A 17 -25.37 -33.41 -7.03
C ARG A 17 -24.71 -33.19 -8.38
N PRO A 18 -25.21 -33.75 -9.47
CA PRO A 18 -24.70 -33.47 -10.82
C PRO A 18 -25.12 -32.05 -11.24
N LEU A 19 -24.13 -31.31 -11.78
CA LEU A 19 -24.36 -30.03 -12.44
C LEU A 19 -25.16 -30.26 -13.72
N SER A 20 -26.44 -29.89 -13.73
CA SER A 20 -27.21 -29.79 -14.96
C SER A 20 -26.74 -28.57 -15.74
N LEU A 21 -26.22 -28.79 -16.94
CA LEU A 21 -26.07 -27.77 -17.97
C LEU A 21 -27.47 -27.26 -18.34
N ILE A 22 -27.79 -26.03 -17.96
CA ILE A 22 -28.88 -25.27 -18.56
C ILE A 22 -28.24 -24.29 -19.54
N ASN A 23 -28.30 -24.67 -20.80
CA ASN A 23 -28.02 -23.80 -21.93
C ASN A 23 -29.28 -22.94 -22.13
N GLY A 24 -29.24 -21.69 -21.76
CA GLY A 24 -30.33 -20.73 -21.94
C GLY A 24 -29.75 -19.34 -22.07
N GLY A 25 -29.62 -18.86 -23.30
CA GLY A 25 -29.22 -17.49 -23.58
C GLY A 25 -30.15 -16.50 -22.91
N HIS A 26 -29.59 -15.70 -22.05
CA HIS A 26 -30.14 -14.41 -21.64
C HIS A 26 -29.01 -13.39 -21.82
N GLN A 27 -29.15 -12.58 -22.87
CA GLN A 27 -28.64 -11.22 -22.86
C GLN A 27 -29.40 -10.52 -21.73
N GLY A 28 -28.76 -10.32 -20.60
CA GLY A 28 -29.34 -9.67 -19.44
C GLY A 28 -28.19 -9.07 -18.65
N ASP A 29 -28.20 -7.74 -18.61
CA ASP A 29 -27.58 -6.86 -17.65
C ASP A 29 -26.68 -7.58 -16.63
N THR A 30 -25.38 -7.42 -16.81
CA THR A 30 -24.41 -7.66 -15.74
C THR A 30 -24.87 -6.78 -14.57
N PRO A 31 -25.22 -7.33 -13.40
CA PRO A 31 -25.46 -6.49 -12.24
C PRO A 31 -24.20 -5.67 -12.02
N ASP A 32 -24.36 -4.36 -11.94
CA ASP A 32 -23.31 -3.46 -11.48
C ASP A 32 -22.72 -4.07 -10.21
N ASP A 33 -21.53 -4.63 -10.32
CA ASP A 33 -20.79 -5.14 -9.17
C ASP A 33 -20.44 -3.91 -8.31
N PRO A 34 -21.04 -3.74 -7.12
CA PRO A 34 -20.79 -2.58 -6.27
C PRO A 34 -19.33 -2.46 -5.81
N PHE A 35 -18.48 -3.43 -6.20
CA PHE A 35 -17.03 -3.42 -5.92
C PHE A 35 -16.19 -2.93 -7.09
N THR A 36 -16.74 -2.63 -8.26
CA THR A 36 -16.00 -2.18 -9.44
C THR A 36 -15.68 -0.69 -9.44
N ASP A 37 -16.27 0.11 -8.55
CA ASP A 37 -16.01 1.56 -8.45
C ASP A 37 -14.93 1.88 -7.41
N ARG A 38 -13.86 1.08 -7.36
CA ARG A 38 -12.67 1.44 -6.60
C ARG A 38 -11.78 2.30 -7.47
N THR A 39 -11.72 3.59 -7.18
CA THR A 39 -10.69 4.48 -7.73
C THR A 39 -9.34 3.78 -7.60
N PRO A 40 -8.66 3.44 -8.71
CA PRO A 40 -7.41 2.71 -8.66
C PRO A 40 -6.36 3.52 -7.91
N ARG A 41 -5.66 2.84 -7.05
CA ARG A 41 -4.63 3.44 -6.20
C ARG A 41 -3.26 3.20 -6.80
N PRO A 42 -2.33 4.14 -6.64
CA PRO A 42 -0.95 3.93 -7.03
C PRO A 42 -0.38 2.68 -6.33
N ALA A 43 0.22 1.81 -7.12
CA ALA A 43 0.90 0.61 -6.63
C ALA A 43 2.41 0.87 -6.59
N PHE A 44 3.05 0.49 -5.49
CA PHE A 44 4.51 0.52 -5.37
C PHE A 44 5.13 -0.51 -6.33
N THR A 45 6.12 -0.08 -7.10
CA THR A 45 6.86 -0.95 -8.02
C THR A 45 8.29 -1.19 -7.54
N SER A 46 9.05 -0.12 -7.30
CA SER A 46 10.42 -0.22 -6.81
C SER A 46 10.93 1.11 -6.25
N ILE A 47 11.97 1.02 -5.45
CA ILE A 47 12.78 2.15 -4.98
C ILE A 47 14.26 1.83 -5.24
N GLY A 48 14.96 2.73 -5.89
CA GLY A 48 16.40 2.68 -6.07
C GLY A 48 17.08 3.69 -5.16
N VAL A 49 18.12 3.26 -4.44
CA VAL A 49 18.91 4.15 -3.58
C VAL A 49 20.38 4.01 -3.95
N ARG A 50 21.03 5.14 -4.22
CA ARG A 50 22.46 5.23 -4.47
C ARG A 50 23.12 6.10 -3.40
N VAL A 51 24.16 5.59 -2.80
CA VAL A 51 24.98 6.33 -1.81
C VAL A 51 26.32 6.66 -2.43
N THR A 52 26.72 7.92 -2.35
CA THR A 52 28.01 8.40 -2.83
C THR A 52 28.61 9.37 -1.80
N GLY A 53 29.57 8.87 -1.02
CA GLY A 53 30.10 9.60 0.13
C GLY A 53 29.03 9.89 1.16
N ASP A 54 28.82 11.16 1.46
CA ASP A 54 27.81 11.68 2.39
C ASP A 54 26.45 11.99 1.74
N ARG A 55 26.29 11.69 0.45
CA ARG A 55 25.06 11.96 -0.31
C ARG A 55 24.28 10.68 -0.61
N VAL A 56 22.98 10.81 -0.54
CA VAL A 56 22.01 9.79 -0.98
C VAL A 56 21.15 10.36 -2.10
N GLU A 57 20.97 9.56 -3.14
CA GLU A 57 20.00 9.76 -4.21
C GLU A 57 18.98 8.61 -4.15
N ALA A 58 17.70 8.94 -4.07
CA ALA A 58 16.62 7.97 -4.11
C ALA A 58 15.73 8.22 -5.34
N THR A 59 15.27 7.13 -5.98
CA THR A 59 14.33 7.18 -7.10
C THR A 59 13.22 6.17 -6.84
N ALA A 60 11.99 6.67 -6.73
CA ALA A 60 10.78 5.84 -6.55
C ALA A 60 10.06 5.64 -7.89
N ILE A 61 9.57 4.43 -8.11
CA ILE A 61 8.76 4.05 -9.26
C ILE A 61 7.44 3.47 -8.76
N LEU A 62 6.34 4.05 -9.22
CA LEU A 62 4.98 3.64 -8.91
C LEU A 62 4.23 3.36 -10.22
N ALA A 63 3.20 2.53 -10.16
CA ALA A 63 2.31 2.24 -11.28
C ALA A 63 0.87 2.66 -10.95
N LEU A 64 0.21 3.33 -11.90
CA LEU A 64 -1.20 3.69 -11.82
C LEU A 64 -1.86 3.55 -13.20
N HIS A 65 -2.87 2.70 -13.35
CA HIS A 65 -3.58 2.48 -14.63
C HIS A 65 -2.64 2.14 -15.82
N GLY A 66 -1.57 1.41 -15.58
CA GLY A 66 -0.57 1.11 -16.61
C GLY A 66 0.41 2.24 -16.90
N HIS A 67 0.27 3.41 -16.27
CA HIS A 67 1.23 4.50 -16.34
C HIS A 67 2.28 4.36 -15.23
N ILE A 68 3.50 4.75 -15.56
CA ILE A 68 4.62 4.78 -14.61
C ILE A 68 4.77 6.21 -14.09
N LEU A 69 4.78 6.33 -12.77
CA LEU A 69 5.08 7.58 -12.05
C LEU A 69 6.47 7.44 -11.46
N THR A 70 7.32 8.43 -11.69
CA THR A 70 8.69 8.43 -11.19
C THR A 70 8.94 9.70 -10.40
N GLY A 71 9.55 9.55 -9.23
CA GLY A 71 9.97 10.67 -8.40
C GLY A 71 11.39 10.47 -7.87
N GLY A 72 12.11 11.54 -7.66
CA GLY A 72 13.48 11.53 -7.19
C GLY A 72 13.71 12.54 -6.07
N CYS A 73 14.67 12.23 -5.20
CA CYS A 73 15.18 13.16 -4.18
C CYS A 73 16.65 12.89 -3.92
N ILE A 74 17.41 13.95 -3.64
CA ILE A 74 18.84 13.88 -3.30
C ILE A 74 19.07 14.68 -2.02
N GLY A 75 19.87 14.14 -1.11
CA GLY A 75 20.22 14.84 0.12
C GLY A 75 21.36 14.20 0.88
N ASP A 76 21.43 14.47 2.18
CA ASP A 76 22.44 13.93 3.08
C ASP A 76 22.14 12.45 3.41
N ALA A 77 23.17 11.63 3.50
CA ALA A 77 23.04 10.22 3.86
C ALA A 77 22.50 10.01 5.28
N ALA A 78 22.67 10.97 6.17
CA ALA A 78 22.09 10.95 7.53
C ALA A 78 20.55 11.00 7.48
N ASP A 79 19.98 11.64 6.45
CA ASP A 79 18.53 11.81 6.28
C ASP A 79 17.92 10.78 5.31
N ARG A 80 18.58 9.63 5.10
CA ARG A 80 18.23 8.62 4.10
C ARG A 80 16.75 8.26 4.12
N ALA A 81 16.15 8.06 5.28
CA ALA A 81 14.72 7.71 5.40
C ALA A 81 13.81 8.82 4.85
N SER A 82 14.09 10.07 5.17
CA SER A 82 13.35 11.24 4.68
C SER A 82 13.54 11.44 3.18
N ILE A 83 14.73 11.14 2.63
CA ILE A 83 15.01 11.22 1.20
C ILE A 83 14.22 10.16 0.42
N VAL A 84 14.15 8.92 0.91
CA VAL A 84 13.32 7.85 0.33
C VAL A 84 11.83 8.24 0.35
N ALA A 85 11.35 8.75 1.47
CA ALA A 85 9.96 9.22 1.60
C ALA A 85 9.69 10.39 0.64
N SER A 86 10.61 11.35 0.51
CA SER A 86 10.50 12.50 -0.39
C SER A 86 10.51 12.10 -1.86
N ALA A 87 11.35 11.12 -2.25
CA ALA A 87 11.35 10.58 -3.61
C ALA A 87 10.00 9.92 -3.95
N THR A 88 9.43 9.17 -2.99
CA THR A 88 8.12 8.54 -3.15
C THR A 88 7.01 9.58 -3.25
N LEU A 89 7.04 10.61 -2.41
CA LEU A 89 6.09 11.71 -2.45
C LEU A 89 6.20 12.49 -3.78
N SER A 90 7.41 12.73 -4.27
CA SER A 90 7.66 13.36 -5.58
C SER A 90 7.00 12.60 -6.73
N ALA A 91 7.01 11.26 -6.70
CA ALA A 91 6.30 10.46 -7.70
C ALA A 91 4.77 10.61 -7.63
N LEU A 92 4.23 10.93 -6.46
CA LEU A 92 2.79 11.10 -6.23
C LEU A 92 2.29 12.53 -6.46
N THR A 93 3.19 13.51 -6.48
CA THR A 93 2.84 14.93 -6.64
C THR A 93 1.89 15.21 -7.81
N PRO A 94 2.02 14.59 -9.01
CA PRO A 94 1.08 14.80 -10.11
C PRO A 94 -0.36 14.34 -9.83
N LEU A 95 -0.59 13.56 -8.79
CA LEU A 95 -1.91 13.03 -8.41
C LEU A 95 -2.55 13.81 -7.27
N LEU A 96 -1.82 14.77 -6.68
CA LEU A 96 -2.27 15.54 -5.53
C LEU A 96 -2.78 16.92 -5.99
N ASP A 97 -3.92 17.32 -5.48
CA ASP A 97 -4.53 18.64 -5.67
C ASP A 97 -4.24 19.59 -4.49
N PHE A 98 -3.40 19.17 -3.55
CA PHE A 98 -2.98 19.95 -2.39
C PHE A 98 -1.48 19.77 -2.13
N GLU A 99 -0.88 20.73 -1.44
CA GLU A 99 0.53 20.68 -1.09
C GLU A 99 0.79 19.68 0.02
N VAL A 100 1.83 18.84 -0.16
CA VAL A 100 2.28 17.86 0.84
C VAL A 100 3.80 17.89 0.93
N THR A 101 4.30 17.84 2.15
CA THR A 101 5.74 17.72 2.44
C THR A 101 6.00 16.59 3.41
N VAL A 102 7.20 16.01 3.37
CA VAL A 102 7.63 15.04 4.38
C VAL A 102 8.04 15.81 5.63
N ASP A 103 7.36 15.59 6.74
CA ASP A 103 7.71 16.13 8.04
C ASP A 103 8.77 15.24 8.71
N SER A 104 8.57 13.92 8.71
CA SER A 104 9.57 12.95 9.16
C SER A 104 9.32 11.56 8.56
N ALA A 105 10.39 10.78 8.47
CA ALA A 105 10.33 9.36 8.13
C ALA A 105 11.38 8.60 8.94
N LEU A 106 10.98 7.48 9.54
CA LEU A 106 11.84 6.70 10.44
C LEU A 106 11.43 5.24 10.51
N ILE A 107 12.32 4.42 11.03
CA ILE A 107 12.03 3.03 11.40
C ILE A 107 11.90 2.96 12.92
N VAL A 108 10.86 2.31 13.38
CA VAL A 108 10.60 2.08 14.82
C VAL A 108 10.48 0.58 15.08
N ASP A 109 11.04 0.13 16.19
CA ASP A 109 10.76 -1.22 16.68
C ASP A 109 9.39 -1.23 17.39
N ALA A 110 8.50 -2.07 16.90
CA ALA A 110 7.20 -2.32 17.48
C ALA A 110 7.12 -3.79 17.92
N THR A 111 7.51 -4.05 19.16
CA THR A 111 7.47 -5.39 19.77
C THR A 111 8.24 -6.46 18.99
N GLY A 112 9.47 -6.14 18.54
CA GLY A 112 10.35 -7.03 17.79
C GLY A 112 10.08 -7.07 16.29
N HIS A 113 9.30 -6.11 15.79
CA HIS A 113 9.07 -5.92 14.37
C HIS A 113 9.44 -4.49 13.97
N ASP A 114 10.28 -4.36 12.95
CA ASP A 114 10.59 -3.06 12.38
C ASP A 114 9.41 -2.54 11.55
N VAL A 115 9.01 -1.31 11.84
CA VAL A 115 7.91 -0.60 11.17
C VAL A 115 8.44 0.70 10.59
N ALA A 116 8.32 0.88 9.29
CA ALA A 116 8.51 2.17 8.67
C ALA A 116 7.33 3.09 8.97
N LEU A 117 7.62 4.30 9.41
CA LEU A 117 6.65 5.34 9.71
C LEU A 117 6.98 6.59 8.89
N SER A 118 5.98 7.14 8.21
CA SER A 118 6.09 8.45 7.54
C SER A 118 5.03 9.40 8.08
N ILE A 119 5.46 10.60 8.42
CA ILE A 119 4.60 11.71 8.81
C ILE A 119 4.70 12.76 7.70
N LEU A 120 3.57 13.08 7.08
CA LEU A 120 3.46 14.05 6.02
C LEU A 120 2.66 15.25 6.53
N ARG A 121 3.11 16.44 6.18
CA ARG A 121 2.41 17.70 6.46
C ARG A 121 1.66 18.15 5.22
N THR A 122 0.37 18.43 5.37
CA THR A 122 -0.45 19.00 4.30
C THR A 122 -0.60 20.50 4.52
N GLY A 123 -0.37 21.27 3.45
CA GLY A 123 -0.82 22.66 3.37
C GLY A 123 -2.24 22.66 2.81
N ASP A 124 -3.22 23.01 3.62
CA ASP A 124 -4.58 23.24 3.15
C ASP A 124 -4.98 24.66 3.53
N ASP A 125 -5.16 25.52 2.52
CA ASP A 125 -5.50 26.93 2.69
C ASP A 125 -6.86 27.14 3.38
N HIS A 126 -7.71 26.10 3.43
CA HIS A 126 -9.08 26.19 3.96
C HIS A 126 -9.28 25.56 5.33
N THR A 127 -8.45 24.59 5.73
CA THR A 127 -8.62 23.86 6.99
C THR A 127 -7.40 23.91 7.93
N GLY A 128 -6.34 24.59 7.53
CA GLY A 128 -5.06 24.62 8.26
C GLY A 128 -4.16 23.42 7.94
N SER A 129 -2.92 23.46 8.43
CA SER A 129 -1.97 22.37 8.22
C SER A 129 -2.40 21.10 8.93
N GLY A 130 -2.58 20.01 8.21
CA GLY A 130 -2.87 18.68 8.75
C GLY A 130 -1.62 17.79 8.77
N LEU A 131 -1.67 16.73 9.57
CA LEU A 131 -0.68 15.66 9.53
C LEU A 131 -1.32 14.38 9.04
N LEU A 132 -0.67 13.73 8.07
CA LEU A 132 -1.01 12.39 7.63
C LEU A 132 0.07 11.43 8.13
N VAL A 133 -0.35 10.32 8.69
CA VAL A 133 0.58 9.30 9.19
C VAL A 133 0.32 8.00 8.45
N GLY A 134 1.39 7.41 7.92
CA GLY A 134 1.35 6.11 7.31
C GLY A 134 2.42 5.20 7.86
N SER A 135 2.14 3.90 7.84
CA SER A 135 3.06 2.89 8.33
C SER A 135 3.08 1.66 7.43
N ALA A 136 4.22 0.96 7.43
CA ALA A 136 4.38 -0.31 6.76
C ALA A 136 5.38 -1.20 7.53
N LEU A 137 5.10 -2.50 7.61
CA LEU A 137 6.04 -3.47 8.17
C LEU A 137 7.25 -3.62 7.25
N VAL A 138 8.44 -3.63 7.85
CA VAL A 138 9.68 -4.00 7.14
C VAL A 138 9.69 -5.52 6.96
N ARG A 139 9.63 -5.97 5.69
CA ARG A 139 9.63 -7.40 5.33
C ARG A 139 10.79 -7.74 4.40
N GLY A 140 11.95 -7.15 4.64
CA GLY A 140 13.14 -7.29 3.81
C GLY A 140 13.81 -5.94 3.65
N ASP A 141 13.50 -5.20 2.59
CA ASP A 141 14.11 -3.92 2.32
C ASP A 141 13.43 -2.79 3.12
N VAL A 142 14.24 -1.98 3.79
CA VAL A 142 13.80 -0.84 4.61
C VAL A 142 13.24 0.27 3.72
N GLU A 143 13.85 0.50 2.58
CA GLU A 143 13.45 1.52 1.62
C GLU A 143 12.09 1.22 0.99
N ASP A 144 11.81 -0.05 0.70
CA ASP A 144 10.49 -0.52 0.25
C ASP A 144 9.42 -0.22 1.30
N ALA A 145 9.72 -0.49 2.57
CA ALA A 145 8.80 -0.23 3.66
C ALA A 145 8.55 1.28 3.85
N LEU A 146 9.59 2.12 3.74
CA LEU A 146 9.47 3.57 3.78
C LEU A 146 8.60 4.10 2.63
N ALA A 147 8.81 3.64 1.40
CA ALA A 147 7.97 4.03 0.27
C ALA A 147 6.50 3.63 0.48
N ARG A 148 6.26 2.43 0.97
CA ARG A 148 4.89 1.94 1.29
C ARG A 148 4.24 2.71 2.44
N SER A 149 5.01 3.20 3.41
CA SER A 149 4.46 4.02 4.49
C SER A 149 3.94 5.37 3.97
N VAL A 150 4.62 5.99 2.99
CA VAL A 150 4.13 7.21 2.31
C VAL A 150 2.83 6.93 1.55
N LEU A 151 2.76 5.84 0.78
CA LEU A 151 1.52 5.42 0.11
C LEU A 151 0.39 5.19 1.11
N SER A 152 0.68 4.54 2.24
CA SER A 152 -0.29 4.30 3.32
C SER A 152 -0.85 5.60 3.89
N ALA A 153 -0.02 6.64 4.07
CA ALA A 153 -0.44 7.94 4.55
C ALA A 153 -1.41 8.64 3.58
N LEU A 154 -1.16 8.54 2.27
CA LEU A 154 -1.91 9.23 1.22
C LEU A 154 -3.12 8.45 0.70
N ASN A 155 -3.18 7.15 0.88
CA ASN A 155 -4.23 6.29 0.31
C ASN A 155 -5.66 6.71 0.67
N ARG A 156 -5.86 7.38 1.80
CA ARG A 156 -7.18 7.90 2.20
C ARG A 156 -7.59 9.16 1.43
N ARG A 157 -6.63 9.87 0.85
CA ARG A 157 -6.84 11.11 0.11
C ARG A 157 -6.86 10.89 -1.40
N LEU A 158 -6.13 9.88 -1.90
CA LEU A 158 -6.06 9.53 -3.32
C LEU A 158 -7.28 8.75 -3.85
N GLY A 159 -8.25 8.43 -3.01
CA GLY A 159 -9.43 7.63 -3.35
C GLY A 159 -10.76 8.39 -3.33
N HIS A 160 -10.72 9.71 -3.44
CA HIS A 160 -11.92 10.56 -3.52
C HIS A 160 -12.06 11.20 -4.88
#